data_4c48fc79471f998681a0e89a69d1673e
#
_entry.id   4c48fc79471f998681a0e89a69d1673e
#
_cell.length_a   1.000
_cell.length_b   1.000
_cell.length_c   1.000
_cell.angle_alpha   90.00
_cell.angle_beta   90.00
_cell.angle_gamma   90.00
#
_symmetry.space_group_name_H-M   'P 1'
#
loop_
_entity.id
_entity.type
_entity.pdbx_description
1 polymer ?
#
loop_
_entity_poly.entity_id
_entity_poly.type
_entity_poly.pdbx_seq_one_letter_code
_entity_poly.pdbx_strand_id
1 'polypeptide(L)'
;SMAEFHSFFGFAPILRFGIRPEDSESEDTTNDINVLFPDGSCQLTLPKTFYALYYNMLLFYANGGGPCYIVSVGDYEHDFKSIDFTNALLALKKEQEPTLVVVPEAVYMEEGDCYKVQTAALMHCGNDMKNRFAILDVFNGYKDENGAVIKSFRENIGSNFLAYCASYYPW
;
A
#
# COMPACT_ATOMS: atom_id res chain seq x y z
N SER A 1 -12.16 -9.35 -14.07
CA SER A 1 -13.35 -8.62 -13.60
C SER A 1 -13.48 -8.70 -12.09
N MET A 2 -14.20 -7.74 -11.46
CA MET A 2 -14.48 -7.81 -10.01
C MET A 2 -15.24 -9.07 -9.61
N ALA A 3 -16.08 -9.64 -10.47
CA ALA A 3 -16.78 -10.89 -10.19
C ALA A 3 -15.79 -12.06 -10.07
N GLU A 4 -14.79 -12.14 -10.92
CA GLU A 4 -13.70 -13.12 -10.80
C GLU A 4 -12.84 -12.86 -9.56
N PHE A 5 -12.51 -11.60 -9.29
CA PHE A 5 -11.78 -11.23 -8.07
C PHE A 5 -12.52 -11.76 -6.83
N HIS A 6 -13.84 -11.50 -6.72
CA HIS A 6 -14.65 -11.98 -5.60
C HIS A 6 -14.68 -13.51 -5.49
N SER A 7 -14.65 -14.23 -6.60
CA SER A 7 -14.67 -15.69 -6.58
C SER A 7 -13.37 -16.31 -6.06
N PHE A 8 -12.24 -15.64 -6.24
CA PHE A 8 -10.91 -16.13 -5.81
C PHE A 8 -10.45 -15.56 -4.48
N PHE A 9 -10.71 -14.28 -4.23
CA PHE A 9 -10.15 -13.53 -3.11
C PHE A 9 -11.18 -13.03 -2.10
N GLY A 10 -12.48 -13.22 -2.38
CA GLY A 10 -13.55 -12.75 -1.51
C GLY A 10 -13.90 -11.27 -1.70
N PHE A 11 -14.53 -10.70 -0.69
CA PHE A 11 -15.08 -9.35 -0.71
C PHE A 11 -14.17 -8.36 0.03
N ALA A 12 -14.65 -7.10 0.14
CA ALA A 12 -13.93 -6.04 0.84
C ALA A 12 -13.59 -6.42 2.29
N PRO A 13 -12.45 -5.96 2.81
CA PRO A 13 -12.15 -6.09 4.24
C PRO A 13 -13.19 -5.35 5.07
N ILE A 14 -13.53 -5.91 6.24
CA ILE A 14 -14.42 -5.24 7.19
C ILE A 14 -13.59 -4.21 7.96
N LEU A 15 -13.76 -2.95 7.59
CA LEU A 15 -13.12 -1.84 8.31
C LEU A 15 -13.91 -1.53 9.59
N ARG A 16 -13.23 -1.51 10.72
CA ARG A 16 -13.81 -1.15 12.02
C ARG A 16 -13.25 0.19 12.45
N PHE A 17 -14.14 1.14 12.67
CA PHE A 17 -13.82 2.47 13.19
C PHE A 17 -14.31 2.55 14.63
N GLY A 18 -13.49 3.11 15.53
CA GLY A 18 -13.91 3.47 16.88
C GLY A 18 -14.31 4.95 16.91
N ILE A 19 -15.30 5.29 17.72
CA ILE A 19 -15.67 6.69 18.02
C ILE A 19 -15.65 6.84 19.54
N ARG A 20 -14.97 7.86 20.05
CA ARG A 20 -14.90 8.19 21.48
C ARG A 20 -14.98 9.69 21.71
N PRO A 21 -15.45 10.14 22.89
CA PRO A 21 -15.36 11.55 23.26
C PRO A 21 -13.92 12.06 23.24
N GLU A 22 -13.71 13.33 22.91
CA GLU A 22 -12.38 13.95 22.81
C GLU A 22 -11.58 13.86 24.11
N ASP A 23 -12.27 13.95 25.27
CA ASP A 23 -11.66 13.93 26.61
C ASP A 23 -11.33 12.52 27.11
N SER A 24 -11.56 11.47 26.35
CA SER A 24 -11.26 10.10 26.77
C SER A 24 -9.77 9.80 26.63
N GLU A 25 -9.09 9.50 27.75
CA GLU A 25 -7.72 9.01 27.75
C GLU A 25 -7.65 7.64 27.03
N SER A 26 -6.74 7.49 26.06
CA SER A 26 -6.40 6.21 25.46
C SER A 26 -4.90 6.03 25.42
N GLU A 27 -4.46 4.82 25.67
CA GLU A 27 -3.04 4.46 25.66
C GLU A 27 -2.42 4.48 24.23
N ASP A 28 -3.25 4.40 23.18
CA ASP A 28 -2.79 4.41 21.79
C ASP A 28 -3.60 5.42 20.97
N THR A 29 -3.02 6.60 20.75
CA THR A 29 -3.62 7.71 19.99
C THR A 29 -3.04 7.88 18.58
N THR A 30 -2.15 6.99 18.15
CA THR A 30 -1.36 7.16 16.92
C THR A 30 -2.20 7.21 15.65
N ASN A 31 -3.40 6.63 15.66
CA ASN A 31 -4.30 6.57 14.51
C ASN A 31 -5.62 7.34 14.72
N ASP A 32 -5.67 8.26 15.70
CA ASP A 32 -6.87 9.01 15.97
C ASP A 32 -6.95 10.30 15.16
N ILE A 33 -8.14 10.59 14.67
CA ILE A 33 -8.46 11.83 13.97
C ILE A 33 -9.53 12.57 14.77
N ASN A 34 -9.29 13.84 15.08
CA ASN A 34 -10.32 14.70 15.70
C ASN A 34 -11.36 15.08 14.64
N VAL A 35 -12.62 14.81 14.93
CA VAL A 35 -13.75 15.12 14.07
C VAL A 35 -14.71 16.02 14.83
N LEU A 36 -15.05 17.17 14.24
CA LEU A 36 -16.01 18.12 14.81
C LEU A 36 -17.41 17.81 14.25
N PHE A 37 -18.35 17.53 15.16
CA PHE A 37 -19.75 17.38 14.86
C PHE A 37 -20.55 18.60 15.39
N PRO A 38 -21.78 18.84 14.91
CA PRO A 38 -22.62 19.95 15.39
C PRO A 38 -22.92 19.90 16.90
N ASP A 39 -22.91 18.73 17.49
CA ASP A 39 -23.20 18.43 18.90
C ASP A 39 -21.95 18.20 19.77
N GLY A 40 -20.75 18.36 19.21
CA GLY A 40 -19.48 18.23 19.92
C GLY A 40 -18.39 17.62 19.07
N SER A 41 -17.15 17.64 19.59
CA SER A 41 -16.01 16.96 18.98
C SER A 41 -15.84 15.55 19.50
N CYS A 42 -15.40 14.65 18.64
CA CYS A 42 -15.02 13.29 19.02
C CYS A 42 -13.72 12.88 18.32
N GLN A 43 -13.11 11.84 18.85
CA GLN A 43 -11.97 11.18 18.23
C GLN A 43 -12.45 9.96 17.45
N LEU A 44 -12.06 9.90 16.17
CA LEU A 44 -12.27 8.75 15.30
C LEU A 44 -10.99 7.91 15.29
N THR A 45 -11.07 6.69 15.79
CA THR A 45 -9.97 5.72 15.70
C THR A 45 -10.05 5.01 14.37
N LEU A 46 -9.01 5.14 13.57
CA LEU A 46 -8.89 4.45 12.28
C LEU A 46 -8.50 2.97 12.47
N PRO A 47 -8.82 2.11 11.50
CA PRO A 47 -8.32 0.74 11.50
C PRO A 47 -6.79 0.69 11.59
N LYS A 48 -6.25 -0.19 12.42
CA LYS A 48 -4.81 -0.36 12.59
C LYS A 48 -4.11 -0.77 11.28
N THR A 49 -4.76 -1.62 10.50
CA THR A 49 -4.26 -2.11 9.22
C THR A 49 -5.26 -1.76 8.12
N PHE A 50 -4.76 -1.20 7.03
CA PHE A 50 -5.56 -0.87 5.85
C PHE A 50 -5.17 -1.76 4.68
N TYR A 51 -6.11 -2.56 4.19
CA TYR A 51 -5.92 -3.47 3.06
C TYR A 51 -6.40 -2.79 1.77
N ALA A 52 -5.46 -2.28 1.00
CA ALA A 52 -5.75 -1.41 -0.14
C ALA A 52 -6.07 -2.16 -1.43
N LEU A 53 -5.60 -3.41 -1.59
CA LEU A 53 -5.71 -4.16 -2.85
C LEU A 53 -7.14 -4.22 -3.38
N TYR A 54 -8.11 -4.54 -2.52
CA TYR A 54 -9.52 -4.63 -2.94
C TYR A 54 -9.99 -3.33 -3.60
N TYR A 55 -9.74 -2.20 -2.97
CA TYR A 55 -10.18 -0.88 -3.46
C TYR A 55 -9.42 -0.45 -4.71
N ASN A 56 -8.14 -0.81 -4.82
CA ASN A 56 -7.35 -0.59 -6.02
C ASN A 56 -7.88 -1.43 -7.19
N MET A 57 -8.27 -2.68 -6.95
CA MET A 57 -8.87 -3.53 -7.98
C MET A 57 -10.25 -3.03 -8.41
N LEU A 58 -11.05 -2.54 -7.47
CA LEU A 58 -12.32 -1.91 -7.77
C LEU A 58 -12.14 -0.68 -8.68
N LEU A 59 -11.20 0.20 -8.33
CA LEU A 59 -10.88 1.37 -9.13
C LEU A 59 -10.32 1.00 -10.51
N PHE A 60 -9.42 0.00 -10.56
CA PHE A 60 -8.84 -0.49 -11.81
C PHE A 60 -9.91 -0.97 -12.78
N TYR A 61 -10.82 -1.83 -12.36
CA TYR A 61 -11.87 -2.34 -13.23
C TYR A 61 -12.95 -1.29 -13.54
N ALA A 62 -13.26 -0.38 -12.62
CA ALA A 62 -14.18 0.72 -12.87
C ALA A 62 -13.65 1.69 -13.96
N ASN A 63 -12.33 1.77 -14.12
CA ASN A 63 -11.69 2.58 -15.16
C ASN A 63 -11.30 1.78 -16.42
N GLY A 64 -11.91 0.61 -16.66
CA GLY A 64 -11.70 -0.17 -17.88
C GLY A 64 -10.47 -1.07 -17.83
N GLY A 65 -10.01 -1.43 -16.62
CA GLY A 65 -8.89 -2.36 -16.43
C GLY A 65 -9.13 -3.72 -17.11
N GLY A 66 -8.09 -4.21 -17.75
CA GLY A 66 -8.09 -5.49 -18.48
C GLY A 66 -7.59 -6.67 -17.63
N PRO A 67 -7.10 -7.74 -18.28
CA PRO A 67 -6.46 -8.84 -17.59
C PRO A 67 -5.28 -8.37 -16.72
N CYS A 68 -5.18 -8.90 -15.50
CA CYS A 68 -4.10 -8.58 -14.57
C CYS A 68 -3.74 -9.81 -13.74
N TYR A 69 -2.54 -9.81 -13.20
CA TYR A 69 -2.06 -10.81 -12.24
C TYR A 69 -2.26 -10.27 -10.84
N ILE A 70 -2.80 -11.08 -9.97
CA ILE A 70 -2.97 -10.78 -8.55
C ILE A 70 -2.18 -11.82 -7.76
N VAL A 71 -1.29 -11.35 -6.89
CA VAL A 71 -0.50 -12.20 -6.02
C VAL A 71 -0.96 -11.96 -4.59
N SER A 72 -1.69 -12.92 -4.03
CA SER A 72 -2.09 -12.89 -2.63
C SER A 72 -0.91 -13.21 -1.74
N VAL A 73 -0.67 -12.38 -0.73
CA VAL A 73 0.40 -12.54 0.25
C VAL A 73 -0.11 -12.86 1.66
N GLY A 74 -1.42 -12.93 1.84
CA GLY A 74 -2.06 -13.18 3.13
C GLY A 74 -3.57 -12.99 3.07
N ASP A 75 -4.16 -12.79 4.21
CA ASP A 75 -5.58 -12.54 4.43
C ASP A 75 -5.80 -11.26 5.26
N TYR A 76 -7.06 -10.95 5.59
CA TYR A 76 -7.43 -9.76 6.36
C TYR A 76 -7.32 -9.92 7.89
N GLU A 77 -6.77 -11.03 8.36
CA GLU A 77 -6.64 -11.33 9.80
C GLU A 77 -5.20 -11.14 10.30
N HIS A 78 -4.23 -11.00 9.40
CA HIS A 78 -2.82 -10.93 9.72
C HIS A 78 -2.19 -9.61 9.28
N ASP A 79 -1.27 -9.11 10.10
CA ASP A 79 -0.46 -7.94 9.76
C ASP A 79 0.48 -8.22 8.57
N PHE A 80 0.80 -7.18 7.82
CA PHE A 80 1.73 -7.26 6.70
C PHE A 80 3.15 -7.59 7.17
N LYS A 81 3.82 -8.48 6.43
CA LYS A 81 5.24 -8.77 6.61
C LYS A 81 5.97 -8.55 5.30
N SER A 82 7.01 -7.75 5.30
CA SER A 82 7.79 -7.44 4.09
C SER A 82 8.35 -8.68 3.40
N ILE A 83 8.63 -9.75 4.16
CA ILE A 83 9.11 -11.02 3.60
C ILE A 83 8.07 -11.70 2.68
N ASP A 84 6.78 -11.60 2.99
CA ASP A 84 5.73 -12.23 2.18
C ASP A 84 5.62 -11.54 0.81
N PHE A 85 5.73 -10.22 0.78
CA PHE A 85 5.78 -9.45 -0.47
C PHE A 85 7.04 -9.72 -1.29
N THR A 86 8.19 -9.87 -0.65
CA THR A 86 9.44 -10.22 -1.37
C THR A 86 9.38 -11.64 -1.94
N ASN A 87 8.77 -12.58 -1.24
CA ASN A 87 8.51 -13.93 -1.74
C ASN A 87 7.51 -13.92 -2.91
N ALA A 88 6.48 -13.06 -2.86
CA ALA A 88 5.54 -12.87 -3.94
C ALA A 88 6.23 -12.36 -5.22
N LEU A 89 7.15 -11.41 -5.10
CA LEU A 89 7.96 -10.93 -6.22
C LEU A 89 8.84 -12.05 -6.81
N LEU A 90 9.38 -12.95 -5.97
CA LEU A 90 10.13 -14.11 -6.45
C LEU A 90 9.23 -15.08 -7.22
N ALA A 91 8.01 -15.34 -6.72
CA ALA A 91 7.05 -16.18 -7.42
C ALA A 91 6.66 -15.58 -8.78
N LEU A 92 6.51 -14.25 -8.84
CA LEU A 92 6.12 -13.51 -10.05
C LEU A 92 7.20 -13.55 -11.17
N LYS A 93 8.44 -13.96 -10.87
CA LYS A 93 9.48 -14.17 -11.91
C LYS A 93 9.13 -15.25 -12.92
N LYS A 94 8.22 -16.16 -12.57
CA LYS A 94 7.77 -17.23 -13.47
C LYS A 94 6.83 -16.73 -14.56
N GLU A 95 6.18 -15.59 -14.33
CA GLU A 95 5.22 -15.00 -15.27
C GLU A 95 5.95 -13.97 -16.15
N GLN A 96 5.79 -14.03 -17.47
CA GLN A 96 6.50 -13.13 -18.38
C GLN A 96 5.65 -11.95 -18.89
N GLU A 97 4.34 -12.05 -18.75
CA GLU A 97 3.40 -11.08 -19.30
C GLU A 97 3.24 -9.78 -18.49
N PRO A 98 3.33 -9.80 -17.13
CA PRO A 98 3.16 -8.55 -16.36
C PRO A 98 4.21 -7.49 -16.77
N THR A 99 3.74 -6.27 -17.01
CA THR A 99 4.60 -5.13 -17.38
C THR A 99 4.67 -4.06 -16.30
N LEU A 100 3.67 -4.01 -15.41
CA LEU A 100 3.63 -3.10 -14.27
C LEU A 100 3.55 -3.89 -12.97
N VAL A 101 4.31 -3.47 -11.97
CA VAL A 101 4.28 -4.00 -10.61
C VAL A 101 3.81 -2.91 -9.66
N VAL A 102 2.74 -3.18 -8.93
CA VAL A 102 2.14 -2.27 -7.96
C VAL A 102 1.95 -3.01 -6.63
N VAL A 103 2.37 -2.42 -5.52
CA VAL A 103 2.18 -2.97 -4.18
C VAL A 103 1.47 -1.92 -3.31
N PRO A 104 0.13 -1.87 -3.37
CA PRO A 104 -0.63 -0.79 -2.71
C PRO A 104 -0.47 -0.76 -1.19
N GLU A 105 -0.24 -1.93 -0.57
CA GLU A 105 -0.09 -2.07 0.88
C GLU A 105 1.25 -1.59 1.41
N ALA A 106 2.26 -1.36 0.56
CA ALA A 106 3.60 -1.02 1.01
C ALA A 106 3.62 0.22 1.94
N VAL A 107 2.83 1.25 1.63
CA VAL A 107 2.77 2.50 2.40
C VAL A 107 2.00 2.40 3.73
N TYR A 108 1.32 1.29 3.97
CA TYR A 108 0.63 1.01 5.24
C TYR A 108 1.45 0.15 6.19
N MET A 109 2.69 -0.20 5.82
CA MET A 109 3.67 -0.86 6.67
C MET A 109 4.45 0.16 7.51
N GLU A 110 5.26 -0.34 8.44
CA GLU A 110 6.32 0.46 9.03
C GLU A 110 7.31 0.95 7.95
N GLU A 111 7.87 2.14 8.12
CA GLU A 111 8.71 2.81 7.12
C GLU A 111 9.81 1.89 6.56
N GLY A 112 10.54 1.21 7.44
CA GLY A 112 11.63 0.31 7.04
C GLY A 112 11.15 -0.87 6.20
N ASP A 113 9.97 -1.42 6.48
CA ASP A 113 9.40 -2.54 5.72
C ASP A 113 8.79 -2.05 4.40
N CYS A 114 8.18 -0.86 4.38
CA CYS A 114 7.76 -0.22 3.15
C CYS A 114 8.92 -0.11 2.14
N TYR A 115 10.05 0.44 2.57
CA TYR A 115 11.21 0.60 1.68
C TYR A 115 11.88 -0.73 1.31
N LYS A 116 11.85 -1.76 2.16
CA LYS A 116 12.29 -3.12 1.78
C LYS A 116 11.45 -3.68 0.64
N VAL A 117 10.14 -3.55 0.71
CA VAL A 117 9.22 -4.02 -0.35
C VAL A 117 9.43 -3.21 -1.64
N GLN A 118 9.52 -1.89 -1.55
CA GLN A 118 9.69 -1.03 -2.72
C GLN A 118 11.04 -1.24 -3.41
N THR A 119 12.14 -1.37 -2.66
CA THR A 119 13.46 -1.67 -3.23
C THR A 119 13.50 -3.08 -3.82
N ALA A 120 12.81 -4.06 -3.24
CA ALA A 120 12.67 -5.39 -3.82
C ALA A 120 11.89 -5.36 -5.15
N ALA A 121 10.80 -4.58 -5.23
CA ALA A 121 10.05 -4.39 -6.48
C ALA A 121 10.91 -3.72 -7.55
N LEU A 122 11.71 -2.72 -7.18
CA LEU A 122 12.63 -2.04 -8.08
C LEU A 122 13.73 -2.98 -8.58
N MET A 123 14.32 -3.80 -7.70
CA MET A 123 15.29 -4.83 -8.08
C MET A 123 14.65 -5.87 -9.01
N HIS A 124 13.45 -6.34 -8.70
CA HIS A 124 12.70 -7.27 -9.55
C HIS A 124 12.50 -6.70 -10.95
N CYS A 125 12.09 -5.43 -11.08
CA CYS A 125 11.88 -4.80 -12.39
C CYS A 125 13.19 -4.51 -13.13
N GLY A 126 14.19 -3.94 -12.45
CA GLY A 126 15.40 -3.41 -13.10
C GLY A 126 16.56 -4.41 -13.26
N ASN A 127 16.67 -5.38 -12.32
CA ASN A 127 17.72 -6.40 -12.35
C ASN A 127 17.24 -7.74 -12.90
N ASP A 128 16.14 -8.23 -12.34
CA ASP A 128 15.71 -9.62 -12.56
C ASP A 128 14.97 -9.78 -13.88
N MET A 129 13.99 -8.92 -14.16
CA MET A 129 13.08 -9.08 -15.31
C MET A 129 13.41 -8.16 -16.47
N LYS A 130 13.73 -6.89 -16.22
CA LYS A 130 14.08 -5.85 -17.22
C LYS A 130 12.99 -5.54 -18.26
N ASN A 131 11.83 -6.15 -18.14
CA ASN A 131 10.65 -5.94 -18.98
C ASN A 131 9.46 -5.40 -18.22
N ARG A 132 9.69 -4.95 -16.95
CA ARG A 132 8.66 -4.47 -16.02
C ARG A 132 9.03 -3.12 -15.45
N PHE A 133 8.01 -2.46 -14.93
CA PHE A 133 8.13 -1.14 -14.36
C PHE A 133 7.39 -1.08 -13.02
N ALA A 134 8.03 -0.61 -11.97
CA ALA A 134 7.44 -0.50 -10.65
C ALA A 134 6.76 0.85 -10.47
N ILE A 135 5.55 0.83 -9.93
CA ILE A 135 4.85 2.03 -9.46
C ILE A 135 4.98 2.08 -7.95
N LEU A 136 5.60 3.14 -7.46
CA LEU A 136 5.91 3.33 -6.03
C LEU A 136 5.18 4.57 -5.52
N ASP A 137 4.80 4.52 -4.24
CA ASP A 137 4.24 5.65 -3.53
C ASP A 137 5.22 6.14 -2.45
N VAL A 138 5.28 7.45 -2.23
CA VAL A 138 6.12 8.03 -1.19
C VAL A 138 5.51 7.73 0.18
N PHE A 139 6.24 7.04 1.05
CA PHE A 139 5.79 6.76 2.41
C PHE A 139 5.40 8.04 3.14
N ASN A 140 4.24 8.05 3.80
CA ASN A 140 3.66 9.25 4.43
C ASN A 140 3.50 10.46 3.48
N GLY A 141 3.36 10.24 2.16
CA GLY A 141 3.28 11.29 1.16
C GLY A 141 2.12 12.28 1.33
N TYR A 142 1.14 11.97 2.15
CA TYR A 142 0.04 12.86 2.52
C TYR A 142 0.37 13.85 3.65
N LYS A 143 1.50 13.66 4.38
CA LYS A 143 1.86 14.45 5.58
C LYS A 143 2.84 15.58 5.31
N ASP A 144 3.50 15.60 4.16
CA ASP A 144 4.67 16.43 3.97
C ASP A 144 4.37 17.87 3.60
N GLU A 145 4.67 18.76 4.48
CA GLU A 145 4.62 20.22 4.25
C GLU A 145 5.98 20.81 3.81
N ASN A 146 7.10 20.13 4.07
CA ASN A 146 8.46 20.68 3.92
C ASN A 146 9.41 19.84 3.05
N GLY A 147 8.94 18.83 2.35
CA GLY A 147 9.78 17.95 1.52
C GLY A 147 10.58 16.90 2.29
N ALA A 148 10.35 16.73 3.60
CA ALA A 148 11.09 15.77 4.43
C ALA A 148 10.82 14.32 4.01
N VAL A 149 9.57 13.98 3.71
CA VAL A 149 9.20 12.61 3.25
C VAL A 149 9.79 12.30 1.88
N ILE A 150 9.91 13.29 0.98
CA ILE A 150 10.56 13.12 -0.33
C ILE A 150 12.06 12.86 -0.14
N LYS A 151 12.69 13.56 0.80
CA LYS A 151 14.11 13.35 1.12
C LYS A 151 14.32 11.95 1.68
N SER A 152 13.51 11.54 2.68
CA SER A 152 13.56 10.19 3.24
C SER A 152 13.35 9.12 2.16
N PHE A 153 12.35 9.30 1.29
CA PHE A 153 12.10 8.39 0.16
C PHE A 153 13.34 8.23 -0.72
N ARG A 154 13.96 9.33 -1.16
CA ARG A 154 15.15 9.30 -2.03
C ARG A 154 16.33 8.61 -1.36
N GLU A 155 16.55 8.86 -0.08
CA GLU A 155 17.64 8.25 0.69
C GLU A 155 17.45 6.74 0.85
N ASN A 156 16.22 6.28 1.06
CA ASN A 156 15.91 4.87 1.30
C ASN A 156 15.75 4.05 0.00
N ILE A 157 15.19 4.62 -1.06
CA ILE A 157 15.10 3.95 -2.37
C ILE A 157 16.48 3.84 -3.04
N GLY A 158 17.38 4.79 -2.76
CA GLY A 158 18.73 4.80 -3.32
C GLY A 158 18.73 5.19 -4.81
N SER A 159 19.78 4.79 -5.52
CA SER A 159 20.03 5.22 -6.92
C SER A 159 19.98 4.10 -7.96
N ASN A 160 19.78 2.85 -7.51
CA ASN A 160 19.81 1.69 -8.42
C ASN A 160 18.48 1.51 -9.12
N PHE A 161 18.51 1.21 -10.42
CA PHE A 161 17.36 0.84 -11.24
C PHE A 161 16.23 1.88 -11.32
N LEU A 162 16.48 3.15 -11.05
CA LEU A 162 15.47 4.23 -11.06
C LEU A 162 14.79 4.39 -12.42
N ALA A 163 15.43 3.98 -13.52
CA ALA A 163 14.83 3.95 -14.86
C ALA A 163 13.67 2.94 -14.99
N TYR A 164 13.49 2.07 -14.00
CA TYR A 164 12.46 1.03 -13.98
C TYR A 164 11.34 1.33 -12.96
N CYS A 165 11.20 2.56 -12.52
CA CYS A 165 10.09 2.95 -11.64
C CYS A 165 9.60 4.37 -11.92
N ALA A 166 8.36 4.62 -11.49
CA ALA A 166 7.84 5.96 -11.22
C ALA A 166 7.37 6.03 -9.78
N SER A 167 7.47 7.20 -9.19
CA SER A 167 6.92 7.47 -7.87
C SER A 167 6.00 8.68 -7.94
N TYR A 168 4.87 8.59 -7.26
CA TYR A 168 3.86 9.63 -7.23
C TYR A 168 3.77 10.28 -5.85
N TYR A 169 3.55 11.59 -5.86
CA TYR A 169 3.47 12.43 -4.68
C TYR A 169 2.75 13.73 -5.02
N PRO A 170 1.92 14.29 -4.13
CA PRO A 170 1.32 13.65 -2.94
C PRO A 170 0.24 12.63 -3.31
N TRP A 171 -0.21 11.85 -2.34
CA TRP A 171 -1.31 10.86 -2.51
C TRP A 171 -2.22 10.84 -1.28
#